data_4d8ca63f66191782313d2c2c691f5361
#
_entry.id   4d8ca63f66191782313d2c2c691f5361
#
_cell.length_a   1.000
_cell.length_b   1.000
_cell.length_c   1.000
_cell.angle_alpha   90.00
_cell.angle_beta   90.00
_cell.angle_gamma   90.00
#
_symmetry.space_group_name_H-M   'P 1'
#
loop_
_entity.id
_entity.type
_entity.pdbx_description
1 polymer ?
#
loop_
_entity_poly.entity_id
_entity_poly.type
_entity_poly.pdbx_seq_one_letter_code
_entity_poly.pdbx_strand_id
1 'polypeptide(L)'
;MNANTINSKNVISGVNDLATKCPKISAMWSAKNTYTPSEVSVGSNKKAWLVCPDCKQEFEARVFHVARSLMRGNTGCPVCAGLKVVPGINDLATKCPKIFAMWSAKNTYTPGEVSAGSNKKAWFVCPDCKQEFKASICNVVKSLMYYHTGCPVCAGRKVVPGINDLATQCPKVVPLWSDKNDYTPSEISARSERRAIFVCPDCKKEFVTSVRAMTRAIASGATCCPDCKMRMRTISAACKDEHDYAKSVGTTMTMKNGSKATCIAYHGVNNITVKFEDGFVLYHARWNQFVRGALHHNQKNINE
;
A
#
# COMPACT_ATOMS: atom_id res chain seq x y z
N MET A 1 43.77 13.66 -17.51
CA MET A 1 44.68 12.56 -17.96
C MET A 1 43.90 11.74 -18.97
N ASN A 2 44.37 11.73 -20.20
CA ASN A 2 43.67 11.19 -21.37
C ASN A 2 43.50 9.67 -21.25
N ALA A 3 42.25 9.20 -21.32
CA ALA A 3 41.97 7.78 -21.49
C ALA A 3 42.49 7.35 -22.87
N ASN A 4 43.60 6.63 -22.88
CA ASN A 4 44.19 6.04 -24.07
C ASN A 4 43.13 5.13 -24.75
N THR A 5 42.73 5.52 -25.94
CA THR A 5 41.99 4.69 -26.90
C THR A 5 42.92 3.51 -27.29
N ILE A 6 42.80 2.39 -26.56
CA ILE A 6 43.54 1.20 -26.88
C ILE A 6 42.96 0.69 -28.21
N ASN A 7 43.78 0.82 -29.26
CA ASN A 7 43.47 0.42 -30.63
C ASN A 7 43.10 -1.07 -30.67
N SER A 8 41.87 -1.40 -31.04
CA SER A 8 41.28 -2.76 -30.98
C SER A 8 41.90 -3.79 -31.91
N LYS A 9 43.00 -3.47 -32.57
CA LYS A 9 43.64 -4.33 -33.59
C LYS A 9 44.63 -5.34 -33.02
N ASN A 10 45.24 -5.12 -31.84
CA ASN A 10 46.17 -6.05 -31.23
C ASN A 10 45.69 -6.53 -29.87
N VAL A 11 45.18 -7.75 -29.80
CA VAL A 11 44.80 -8.40 -28.55
C VAL A 11 46.06 -8.97 -27.89
N ILE A 12 46.30 -8.59 -26.64
CA ILE A 12 47.40 -9.11 -25.81
C ILE A 12 46.74 -9.91 -24.68
N SER A 13 46.96 -11.25 -24.74
CA SER A 13 46.42 -12.17 -23.73
C SER A 13 46.95 -11.79 -22.34
N GLY A 14 46.08 -11.83 -21.33
CA GLY A 14 46.37 -11.39 -19.96
C GLY A 14 46.38 -9.88 -19.73
N VAL A 15 46.23 -9.02 -20.77
CA VAL A 15 46.31 -7.57 -20.68
C VAL A 15 44.99 -6.89 -21.09
N ASN A 16 44.58 -7.07 -22.36
CA ASN A 16 43.40 -6.37 -22.92
C ASN A 16 42.41 -7.35 -23.57
N ASP A 17 42.63 -8.64 -23.37
CA ASP A 17 41.72 -9.69 -23.84
C ASP A 17 40.41 -9.73 -23.05
N LEU A 18 39.43 -10.40 -23.63
CA LEU A 18 38.07 -10.49 -23.06
C LEU A 18 38.08 -11.32 -21.77
N ALA A 19 38.87 -12.40 -21.68
CA ALA A 19 38.92 -13.25 -20.49
C ALA A 19 39.39 -12.46 -19.26
N THR A 20 40.39 -11.59 -19.44
CA THR A 20 40.96 -10.74 -18.37
C THR A 20 40.02 -9.58 -18.02
N LYS A 21 39.47 -8.89 -19.01
CA LYS A 21 38.66 -7.68 -18.79
C LYS A 21 37.19 -7.94 -18.43
N CYS A 22 36.65 -9.09 -18.82
CA CYS A 22 35.26 -9.49 -18.53
C CYS A 22 35.17 -11.02 -18.28
N PRO A 23 35.69 -11.52 -17.14
CA PRO A 23 35.75 -12.95 -16.86
C PRO A 23 34.37 -13.62 -16.85
N LYS A 24 33.30 -12.89 -16.56
CA LYS A 24 31.91 -13.38 -16.61
C LYS A 24 31.52 -13.92 -18.01
N ILE A 25 32.06 -13.36 -19.09
CA ILE A 25 31.72 -13.79 -20.43
C ILE A 25 32.44 -15.10 -20.75
N SER A 26 33.61 -15.38 -20.18
CA SER A 26 34.35 -16.64 -20.36
C SER A 26 33.54 -17.82 -19.81
N ALA A 27 32.84 -17.66 -18.71
CA ALA A 27 31.94 -18.67 -18.15
C ALA A 27 30.70 -18.95 -19.04
N MET A 28 30.37 -18.02 -19.94
CA MET A 28 29.29 -18.16 -20.91
C MET A 28 29.75 -18.70 -22.26
N TRP A 29 31.06 -18.89 -22.48
CA TRP A 29 31.62 -19.21 -23.79
C TRP A 29 31.23 -20.61 -24.22
N SER A 30 30.60 -20.76 -25.40
CA SER A 30 30.23 -22.06 -25.96
C SER A 30 31.40 -22.74 -26.67
N ALA A 31 31.45 -24.04 -26.56
CA ALA A 31 32.43 -24.88 -27.31
C ALA A 31 32.27 -24.78 -28.82
N LYS A 32 31.20 -24.24 -29.36
CA LYS A 32 30.98 -24.01 -30.80
C LYS A 32 31.85 -22.91 -31.39
N ASN A 33 32.48 -22.07 -30.55
CA ASN A 33 33.34 -21.02 -31.04
C ASN A 33 34.66 -21.58 -31.54
N THR A 34 35.13 -21.05 -32.66
CA THR A 34 36.42 -21.41 -33.25
C THR A 34 37.60 -20.62 -32.67
N TYR A 35 37.34 -19.77 -31.66
CA TYR A 35 38.33 -18.95 -30.98
C TYR A 35 37.95 -18.81 -29.48
N THR A 36 38.94 -18.44 -28.68
CA THR A 36 38.79 -18.32 -27.23
C THR A 36 38.57 -16.87 -26.76
N PRO A 37 38.10 -16.62 -25.52
CA PRO A 37 37.99 -15.28 -24.97
C PRO A 37 39.33 -14.55 -24.86
N SER A 38 40.46 -15.26 -24.79
CA SER A 38 41.81 -14.66 -24.74
C SER A 38 42.30 -14.13 -26.10
N GLU A 39 41.62 -14.51 -27.19
CA GLU A 39 41.98 -14.11 -28.56
C GLU A 39 41.15 -12.93 -29.09
N VAL A 40 40.29 -12.37 -28.26
CA VAL A 40 39.44 -11.23 -28.63
C VAL A 40 39.42 -10.15 -27.55
N SER A 41 39.31 -8.90 -27.96
CA SER A 41 39.16 -7.78 -27.02
C SER A 41 37.68 -7.54 -26.61
N VAL A 42 37.46 -6.89 -25.48
CA VAL A 42 36.13 -6.46 -24.98
C VAL A 42 35.36 -5.64 -26.02
N GLY A 43 36.04 -4.84 -26.84
CA GLY A 43 35.44 -4.01 -27.89
C GLY A 43 35.21 -4.73 -29.22
N SER A 44 35.44 -6.05 -29.29
CA SER A 44 35.34 -6.82 -30.54
C SER A 44 33.90 -6.87 -31.08
N ASN A 45 33.76 -6.60 -32.37
CA ASN A 45 32.51 -6.78 -33.11
C ASN A 45 32.31 -8.26 -33.61
N LYS A 46 33.26 -9.16 -33.35
CA LYS A 46 33.08 -10.57 -33.66
C LYS A 46 31.86 -11.12 -32.96
N LYS A 47 31.14 -12.01 -33.63
CA LYS A 47 30.03 -12.75 -33.04
C LYS A 47 30.58 -14.00 -32.35
N ALA A 48 30.04 -14.30 -31.17
CA ALA A 48 30.36 -15.50 -30.42
C ALA A 48 29.06 -16.22 -29.99
N TRP A 49 29.14 -17.53 -29.92
CA TRP A 49 28.16 -18.38 -29.30
C TRP A 49 28.37 -18.38 -27.78
N LEU A 50 27.29 -18.12 -27.04
CA LEU A 50 27.31 -18.01 -25.58
C LEU A 50 26.16 -18.81 -24.99
N VAL A 51 26.40 -19.44 -23.85
CA VAL A 51 25.39 -20.17 -23.06
C VAL A 51 25.06 -19.34 -21.82
N CYS A 52 23.81 -18.99 -21.65
CA CYS A 52 23.37 -18.22 -20.47
C CYS A 52 23.47 -19.09 -19.20
N PRO A 53 24.12 -18.63 -18.11
CA PRO A 53 24.21 -19.41 -16.87
C PRO A 53 22.84 -19.56 -16.18
N ASP A 54 21.90 -18.60 -16.38
CA ASP A 54 20.60 -18.59 -15.72
C ASP A 54 19.56 -19.45 -16.45
N CYS A 55 19.31 -19.13 -17.74
CA CYS A 55 18.25 -19.82 -18.51
C CYS A 55 18.77 -20.99 -19.35
N LYS A 56 20.08 -21.28 -19.36
CA LYS A 56 20.77 -22.35 -20.11
C LYS A 56 20.58 -22.27 -21.63
N GLN A 57 20.01 -21.18 -22.13
CA GLN A 57 19.82 -20.99 -23.57
C GLN A 57 21.12 -20.55 -24.23
N GLU A 58 21.39 -21.15 -25.37
CA GLU A 58 22.49 -20.78 -26.22
C GLU A 58 22.06 -19.69 -27.21
N PHE A 59 22.91 -18.70 -27.42
CA PHE A 59 22.64 -17.58 -28.33
C PHE A 59 23.93 -17.04 -28.97
N GLU A 60 23.80 -16.54 -30.17
CA GLU A 60 24.88 -15.84 -30.88
C GLU A 60 24.73 -14.33 -30.67
N ALA A 61 25.81 -13.66 -30.26
CA ALA A 61 25.79 -12.20 -30.07
C ALA A 61 27.19 -11.61 -30.35
N ARG A 62 27.25 -10.31 -30.63
CA ARG A 62 28.53 -9.61 -30.73
C ARG A 62 29.16 -9.49 -29.34
N VAL A 63 30.41 -9.83 -29.21
CA VAL A 63 31.20 -9.79 -27.96
C VAL A 63 31.05 -8.47 -27.25
N PHE A 64 31.22 -7.35 -27.97
CA PHE A 64 31.10 -5.98 -27.42
C PHE A 64 29.74 -5.73 -26.70
N HIS A 65 28.63 -6.16 -27.31
CA HIS A 65 27.31 -5.92 -26.73
C HIS A 65 27.12 -6.70 -25.43
N VAL A 66 27.54 -7.96 -25.40
CA VAL A 66 27.39 -8.80 -24.21
C VAL A 66 28.34 -8.35 -23.11
N ALA A 67 29.61 -8.09 -23.42
CA ALA A 67 30.57 -7.58 -22.45
C ALA A 67 30.10 -6.26 -21.82
N ARG A 68 29.64 -5.29 -22.63
CA ARG A 68 29.10 -4.01 -22.16
C ARG A 68 27.86 -4.20 -21.26
N SER A 69 27.00 -5.17 -21.59
CA SER A 69 25.81 -5.50 -20.78
C SER A 69 26.22 -6.06 -19.42
N LEU A 70 27.14 -7.03 -19.39
CA LEU A 70 27.63 -7.65 -18.16
C LEU A 70 28.36 -6.65 -17.24
N MET A 71 29.18 -5.75 -17.84
CA MET A 71 29.86 -4.69 -17.09
C MET A 71 28.91 -3.69 -16.44
N ARG A 72 27.70 -3.50 -16.99
CA ARG A 72 26.63 -2.68 -16.42
C ARG A 72 25.76 -3.42 -15.41
N GLY A 73 26.11 -4.66 -15.07
CA GLY A 73 25.32 -5.48 -14.13
C GLY A 73 24.09 -6.14 -14.75
N ASN A 74 23.94 -6.08 -16.09
CA ASN A 74 22.84 -6.74 -16.79
C ASN A 74 23.24 -8.19 -17.20
N THR A 75 22.24 -8.98 -17.62
CA THR A 75 22.47 -10.41 -17.92
C THR A 75 23.24 -10.68 -19.19
N GLY A 76 23.28 -9.79 -20.17
CA GLY A 76 23.84 -10.03 -21.49
C GLY A 76 23.08 -11.03 -22.36
N CYS A 77 22.18 -11.82 -21.79
CA CYS A 77 21.37 -12.83 -22.49
C CYS A 77 20.08 -12.19 -23.06
N PRO A 78 19.77 -12.35 -24.36
CA PRO A 78 18.57 -11.79 -24.96
C PRO A 78 17.28 -12.44 -24.43
N VAL A 79 17.34 -13.68 -23.96
CA VAL A 79 16.18 -14.39 -23.38
C VAL A 79 15.89 -13.84 -21.98
N CYS A 80 16.89 -13.77 -21.09
CA CYS A 80 16.73 -13.21 -19.76
C CYS A 80 16.38 -11.71 -19.78
N ALA A 81 16.87 -10.97 -20.78
CA ALA A 81 16.51 -9.58 -21.01
C ALA A 81 15.11 -9.39 -21.63
N GLY A 82 14.40 -10.47 -21.97
CA GLY A 82 13.06 -10.41 -22.59
C GLY A 82 13.05 -9.94 -24.05
N LEU A 83 14.20 -9.82 -24.70
CA LEU A 83 14.35 -9.43 -26.10
C LEU A 83 14.02 -10.56 -27.08
N LYS A 84 14.25 -11.81 -26.65
CA LYS A 84 13.87 -13.03 -27.35
C LYS A 84 12.95 -13.85 -26.45
N VAL A 85 11.79 -14.21 -26.97
CA VAL A 85 10.84 -15.07 -26.25
C VAL A 85 11.14 -16.53 -26.59
N VAL A 86 11.20 -17.36 -25.55
CA VAL A 86 11.36 -18.80 -25.66
C VAL A 86 10.24 -19.45 -24.84
N PRO A 87 9.30 -20.15 -25.50
CA PRO A 87 8.21 -20.85 -24.81
C PRO A 87 8.74 -21.80 -23.73
N GLY A 88 8.07 -21.82 -22.58
CA GLY A 88 8.47 -22.62 -21.41
C GLY A 88 9.61 -22.00 -20.57
N ILE A 89 10.21 -20.88 -20.98
CA ILE A 89 11.31 -20.24 -20.25
C ILE A 89 10.99 -18.83 -19.79
N ASN A 90 10.72 -17.90 -20.71
CA ASN A 90 10.49 -16.49 -20.39
C ASN A 90 9.21 -15.93 -21.00
N ASP A 91 8.40 -16.77 -21.60
CA ASP A 91 7.11 -16.39 -22.13
C ASP A 91 6.13 -16.02 -21.00
N LEU A 92 5.10 -15.28 -21.37
CA LEU A 92 4.11 -14.78 -20.44
C LEU A 92 3.30 -15.91 -19.80
N ALA A 93 2.99 -16.97 -20.56
CA ALA A 93 2.24 -18.11 -20.08
C ALA A 93 2.97 -18.82 -18.93
N THR A 94 4.28 -19.01 -19.08
CA THR A 94 5.15 -19.64 -18.06
C THR A 94 5.36 -18.72 -16.85
N LYS A 95 5.64 -17.44 -17.09
CA LYS A 95 5.97 -16.49 -15.99
C LYS A 95 4.76 -15.97 -15.24
N CYS A 96 3.57 -15.95 -15.84
CA CYS A 96 2.36 -15.47 -15.23
C CYS A 96 1.13 -16.32 -15.66
N PRO A 97 0.99 -17.55 -15.15
CA PRO A 97 -0.11 -18.45 -15.56
C PRO A 97 -1.51 -17.84 -15.36
N LYS A 98 -1.69 -16.99 -14.35
CA LYS A 98 -2.95 -16.28 -14.09
C LYS A 98 -3.43 -15.42 -15.26
N ILE A 99 -2.54 -15.08 -16.19
CA ILE A 99 -2.90 -14.24 -17.35
C ILE A 99 -3.84 -14.96 -18.34
N PHE A 100 -3.81 -16.29 -18.37
CA PHE A 100 -4.70 -17.08 -19.25
C PHE A 100 -6.17 -16.81 -18.97
N ALA A 101 -6.54 -16.74 -17.69
CA ALA A 101 -7.92 -16.46 -17.29
C ALA A 101 -8.42 -15.06 -17.71
N MET A 102 -7.50 -14.18 -18.08
CA MET A 102 -7.78 -12.81 -18.49
C MET A 102 -7.55 -12.58 -19.99
N TRP A 103 -6.92 -13.51 -20.70
CA TRP A 103 -6.52 -13.30 -22.09
C TRP A 103 -7.74 -13.28 -23.01
N SER A 104 -7.96 -12.17 -23.72
CA SER A 104 -9.09 -12.07 -24.65
C SER A 104 -8.80 -12.76 -25.98
N ALA A 105 -9.82 -13.43 -26.54
CA ALA A 105 -9.76 -14.01 -27.90
C ALA A 105 -9.55 -12.97 -29.02
N LYS A 106 -9.70 -11.68 -28.73
CA LYS A 106 -9.42 -10.58 -29.69
C LYS A 106 -7.93 -10.38 -29.98
N ASN A 107 -7.05 -11.00 -29.18
CA ASN A 107 -5.61 -10.91 -29.43
C ASN A 107 -5.22 -11.77 -30.64
N THR A 108 -4.35 -11.24 -31.50
CA THR A 108 -3.82 -11.94 -32.67
C THR A 108 -2.60 -12.80 -32.35
N TYR A 109 -2.19 -12.88 -31.11
CA TYR A 109 -1.05 -13.67 -30.61
C TYR A 109 -1.40 -14.26 -29.22
N THR A 110 -0.68 -15.29 -28.85
CA THR A 110 -0.87 -16.05 -27.61
C THR A 110 0.05 -15.56 -26.49
N PRO A 111 -0.22 -15.88 -25.21
CA PRO A 111 0.69 -15.60 -24.11
C PRO A 111 2.07 -16.31 -24.24
N GLY A 112 2.16 -17.41 -24.99
CA GLY A 112 3.42 -18.11 -25.26
C GLY A 112 4.36 -17.37 -26.23
N GLU A 113 3.84 -16.42 -26.99
CA GLU A 113 4.60 -15.67 -28.02
C GLU A 113 5.13 -14.30 -27.50
N VAL A 114 4.85 -13.94 -26.27
CA VAL A 114 5.27 -12.68 -25.69
C VAL A 114 5.90 -12.86 -24.30
N SER A 115 6.83 -11.99 -23.93
CA SER A 115 7.41 -12.02 -22.58
C SER A 115 6.54 -11.29 -21.57
N ALA A 116 6.64 -11.67 -20.29
CA ALA A 116 5.95 -11.03 -19.18
C ALA A 116 6.32 -9.53 -18.99
N GLY A 117 7.51 -9.13 -19.43
CA GLY A 117 8.00 -7.75 -19.44
C GLY A 117 7.63 -6.93 -20.67
N SER A 118 6.84 -7.49 -21.60
CA SER A 118 6.52 -6.86 -22.87
C SER A 118 5.67 -5.60 -22.69
N ASN A 119 6.04 -4.52 -23.40
CA ASN A 119 5.25 -3.28 -23.51
C ASN A 119 4.13 -3.37 -24.56
N LYS A 120 4.03 -4.49 -25.30
CA LYS A 120 2.91 -4.69 -26.23
C LYS A 120 1.59 -4.56 -25.52
N LYS A 121 0.61 -3.91 -26.18
CA LYS A 121 -0.76 -3.82 -25.67
C LYS A 121 -1.54 -5.04 -26.09
N ALA A 122 -2.22 -5.67 -25.13
CA ALA A 122 -3.14 -6.78 -25.36
C ALA A 122 -4.53 -6.47 -24.81
N TRP A 123 -5.53 -7.20 -25.31
CA TRP A 123 -6.87 -7.19 -24.77
C TRP A 123 -6.99 -8.21 -23.64
N PHE A 124 -7.65 -7.82 -22.56
CA PHE A 124 -7.90 -8.64 -21.41
C PHE A 124 -9.37 -8.60 -21.03
N VAL A 125 -9.90 -9.69 -20.50
CA VAL A 125 -11.23 -9.79 -19.90
C VAL A 125 -11.05 -10.04 -18.40
N CYS A 126 -11.62 -9.20 -17.55
CA CYS A 126 -11.53 -9.42 -16.11
C CYS A 126 -12.38 -10.61 -15.68
N PRO A 127 -11.84 -11.59 -14.93
CA PRO A 127 -12.61 -12.73 -14.46
C PRO A 127 -13.70 -12.33 -13.45
N ASP A 128 -13.49 -11.24 -12.70
CA ASP A 128 -14.42 -10.78 -11.67
C ASP A 128 -15.56 -9.92 -12.24
N CYS A 129 -15.23 -8.78 -12.83
CA CYS A 129 -16.23 -7.82 -13.33
C CYS A 129 -16.63 -8.04 -14.80
N LYS A 130 -16.06 -9.02 -15.49
CA LYS A 130 -16.30 -9.37 -16.91
C LYS A 130 -16.00 -8.23 -17.90
N GLN A 131 -15.46 -7.12 -17.43
CA GLN A 131 -15.13 -5.99 -18.30
C GLN A 131 -13.89 -6.27 -19.12
N GLU A 132 -13.98 -5.89 -20.40
CA GLU A 132 -12.86 -5.96 -21.33
C GLU A 132 -12.06 -4.66 -21.32
N PHE A 133 -10.75 -4.79 -21.37
CA PHE A 133 -9.84 -3.63 -21.37
C PHE A 133 -8.56 -3.92 -22.14
N LYS A 134 -7.97 -2.86 -22.73
CA LYS A 134 -6.68 -2.92 -23.42
C LYS A 134 -5.60 -2.29 -22.56
N ALA A 135 -4.52 -3.02 -22.31
CA ALA A 135 -3.40 -2.53 -21.48
C ALA A 135 -2.07 -3.14 -21.95
N SER A 136 -0.93 -2.54 -21.54
CA SER A 136 0.36 -3.17 -21.77
C SER A 136 0.54 -4.40 -20.87
N ILE A 137 1.10 -5.47 -21.42
CA ILE A 137 1.29 -6.76 -20.75
C ILE A 137 2.04 -6.58 -19.44
N CYS A 138 3.19 -5.87 -19.47
CA CYS A 138 4.00 -5.66 -18.27
C CYS A 138 3.23 -4.97 -17.12
N ASN A 139 2.33 -4.04 -17.43
CA ASN A 139 1.53 -3.35 -16.41
C ASN A 139 0.47 -4.28 -15.80
N VAL A 140 -0.17 -5.12 -16.62
CA VAL A 140 -1.14 -6.11 -16.12
C VAL A 140 -0.43 -7.15 -15.25
N VAL A 141 0.73 -7.68 -15.69
CA VAL A 141 1.54 -8.62 -14.92
C VAL A 141 1.98 -8.02 -13.57
N LYS A 142 2.53 -6.80 -13.57
CA LYS A 142 2.90 -6.10 -12.33
C LYS A 142 1.69 -5.92 -11.42
N SER A 143 0.55 -5.51 -11.97
CA SER A 143 -0.66 -5.33 -11.16
C SER A 143 -1.18 -6.64 -10.55
N LEU A 144 -1.10 -7.76 -11.29
CA LEU A 144 -1.45 -9.08 -10.77
C LEU A 144 -0.49 -9.55 -9.65
N MET A 145 0.81 -9.25 -9.79
CA MET A 145 1.81 -9.65 -8.80
C MET A 145 1.73 -8.84 -7.51
N TYR A 146 1.55 -7.51 -7.60
CA TYR A 146 1.63 -6.61 -6.45
C TYR A 146 0.27 -6.22 -5.86
N TYR A 147 -0.81 -6.20 -6.66
CA TYR A 147 -2.12 -5.67 -6.24
C TYR A 147 -3.25 -6.70 -6.37
N HIS A 148 -2.93 -7.94 -6.75
CA HIS A 148 -3.86 -9.06 -6.95
C HIS A 148 -4.96 -8.82 -7.99
N THR A 149 -4.94 -7.67 -8.70
CA THR A 149 -5.87 -7.39 -9.80
C THR A 149 -5.16 -6.67 -10.95
N GLY A 150 -5.30 -7.18 -12.16
CA GLY A 150 -4.85 -6.52 -13.40
C GLY A 150 -5.88 -5.56 -13.99
N CYS A 151 -7.13 -5.62 -13.51
CA CYS A 151 -8.26 -4.90 -14.07
C CYS A 151 -8.33 -3.44 -13.57
N PRO A 152 -8.40 -2.44 -14.45
CA PRO A 152 -8.53 -1.04 -14.06
C PRO A 152 -9.88 -0.72 -13.39
N VAL A 153 -10.94 -1.50 -13.70
CA VAL A 153 -12.28 -1.32 -13.12
C VAL A 153 -12.29 -1.84 -11.68
N CYS A 154 -11.84 -3.08 -11.44
CA CYS A 154 -11.73 -3.64 -10.09
C CYS A 154 -10.76 -2.87 -9.19
N ALA A 155 -9.71 -2.28 -9.79
CA ALA A 155 -8.77 -1.39 -9.08
C ALA A 155 -9.34 0.02 -8.81
N GLY A 156 -10.54 0.34 -9.29
CA GLY A 156 -11.16 1.67 -9.13
C GLY A 156 -10.52 2.79 -9.96
N ARG A 157 -9.62 2.45 -10.90
CA ARG A 157 -8.96 3.43 -11.79
C ARG A 157 -9.82 3.84 -12.98
N LYS A 158 -10.79 3.00 -13.35
CA LYS A 158 -11.81 3.29 -14.36
C LYS A 158 -13.18 3.04 -13.74
N VAL A 159 -14.05 4.03 -13.80
CA VAL A 159 -15.43 3.91 -13.33
C VAL A 159 -16.28 3.38 -14.49
N VAL A 160 -17.12 2.41 -14.18
CA VAL A 160 -18.12 1.87 -15.11
C VAL A 160 -19.45 1.88 -14.37
N PRO A 161 -20.42 2.71 -14.80
CA PRO A 161 -21.76 2.77 -14.21
C PRO A 161 -22.42 1.38 -14.16
N GLY A 162 -23.07 1.08 -13.06
CA GLY A 162 -23.68 -0.24 -12.81
C GLY A 162 -22.72 -1.35 -12.37
N ILE A 163 -21.40 -1.06 -12.26
CA ILE A 163 -20.40 -2.06 -11.86
C ILE A 163 -19.61 -1.62 -10.62
N ASN A 164 -18.83 -0.56 -10.71
CA ASN A 164 -17.95 -0.10 -9.64
C ASN A 164 -18.13 1.36 -9.27
N ASP A 165 -19.17 1.98 -9.77
CA ASP A 165 -19.58 3.33 -9.40
C ASP A 165 -20.13 3.38 -7.96
N LEU A 166 -20.16 4.58 -7.41
CA LEU A 166 -20.58 4.81 -6.03
C LEU A 166 -22.07 4.48 -5.82
N ALA A 167 -22.93 4.82 -6.78
CA ALA A 167 -24.37 4.56 -6.68
C ALA A 167 -24.67 3.05 -6.59
N THR A 168 -23.95 2.24 -7.37
CA THR A 168 -24.08 0.78 -7.40
C THR A 168 -23.45 0.13 -6.15
N GLN A 169 -22.23 0.55 -5.77
CA GLN A 169 -21.48 -0.08 -4.68
C GLN A 169 -21.94 0.38 -3.29
N CYS A 170 -22.52 1.57 -3.18
CA CYS A 170 -23.02 2.11 -1.92
C CYS A 170 -24.32 2.92 -2.14
N PRO A 171 -25.44 2.25 -2.47
CA PRO A 171 -26.70 2.93 -2.79
C PRO A 171 -27.21 3.84 -1.64
N LYS A 172 -26.85 3.54 -0.39
CA LYS A 172 -27.18 4.37 0.78
C LYS A 172 -26.56 5.78 0.73
N VAL A 173 -25.56 6.02 -0.12
CA VAL A 173 -24.94 7.35 -0.25
C VAL A 173 -25.75 8.27 -1.16
N VAL A 174 -26.54 7.72 -2.10
CA VAL A 174 -27.26 8.50 -3.12
C VAL A 174 -28.20 9.56 -2.50
N PRO A 175 -29.06 9.22 -1.52
CA PRO A 175 -29.94 10.22 -0.88
C PRO A 175 -29.19 11.26 -0.02
N LEU A 176 -27.90 11.07 0.22
CA LEU A 176 -27.06 11.99 0.99
C LEU A 176 -26.21 12.88 0.07
N TRP A 177 -26.27 12.67 -1.23
CA TRP A 177 -25.49 13.42 -2.23
C TRP A 177 -26.10 14.80 -2.45
N SER A 178 -25.33 15.88 -2.34
CA SER A 178 -25.81 17.23 -2.60
C SER A 178 -25.82 17.53 -4.09
N ASP A 179 -26.87 18.21 -4.56
CA ASP A 179 -27.01 18.70 -5.95
C ASP A 179 -25.96 19.75 -6.34
N LYS A 180 -25.23 20.29 -5.36
CA LYS A 180 -24.12 21.23 -5.58
C LYS A 180 -22.83 20.57 -6.07
N ASN A 181 -22.78 19.24 -6.14
CA ASN A 181 -21.66 18.55 -6.75
C ASN A 181 -21.72 18.66 -8.28
N ASP A 182 -20.59 18.87 -8.90
CA ASP A 182 -20.41 18.96 -10.36
C ASP A 182 -20.34 17.59 -11.07
N TYR A 183 -20.57 16.50 -10.36
CA TYR A 183 -20.61 15.14 -10.85
C TYR A 183 -21.57 14.28 -10.03
N THR A 184 -21.99 13.16 -10.61
CA THR A 184 -22.98 12.26 -10.00
C THR A 184 -22.33 11.06 -9.30
N PRO A 185 -23.04 10.35 -8.40
CA PRO A 185 -22.54 9.11 -7.80
C PRO A 185 -22.23 7.99 -8.83
N SER A 186 -22.80 8.02 -10.01
CA SER A 186 -22.53 7.05 -11.08
C SER A 186 -21.23 7.31 -11.85
N GLU A 187 -20.65 8.50 -11.70
CA GLU A 187 -19.41 8.92 -12.39
C GLU A 187 -18.16 8.76 -11.52
N ILE A 188 -18.31 8.32 -10.27
CA ILE A 188 -17.21 8.20 -9.33
C ILE A 188 -17.20 6.82 -8.65
N SER A 189 -16.01 6.29 -8.35
CA SER A 189 -15.92 5.01 -7.64
C SER A 189 -16.08 5.20 -6.12
N ALA A 190 -16.65 4.20 -5.45
CA ALA A 190 -16.83 4.18 -3.99
C ALA A 190 -15.51 4.28 -3.19
N ARG A 191 -14.36 4.04 -3.83
CA ARG A 191 -13.02 4.10 -3.22
C ARG A 191 -12.27 5.41 -3.51
N SER A 192 -12.95 6.38 -4.17
CA SER A 192 -12.32 7.64 -4.57
C SER A 192 -11.98 8.52 -3.36
N GLU A 193 -10.80 9.11 -3.38
CA GLU A 193 -10.39 10.14 -2.41
C GLU A 193 -10.90 11.56 -2.81
N ARG A 194 -11.60 11.69 -3.95
CA ARG A 194 -12.21 12.95 -4.37
C ARG A 194 -13.21 13.40 -3.31
N ARG A 195 -13.18 14.69 -3.00
CA ARG A 195 -14.10 15.30 -2.02
C ARG A 195 -15.42 15.63 -2.70
N ALA A 196 -16.50 15.41 -1.97
CA ALA A 196 -17.84 15.73 -2.40
C ALA A 196 -18.63 16.38 -1.24
N ILE A 197 -19.68 17.08 -1.59
CA ILE A 197 -20.64 17.68 -0.66
C ILE A 197 -21.73 16.64 -0.37
N PHE A 198 -21.96 16.39 0.91
CA PHE A 198 -23.01 15.48 1.38
C PHE A 198 -23.97 16.20 2.33
N VAL A 199 -25.22 15.78 2.34
CA VAL A 199 -26.24 16.23 3.30
C VAL A 199 -26.33 15.23 4.44
N CYS A 200 -26.16 15.69 5.66
CA CYS A 200 -26.27 14.83 6.83
C CYS A 200 -27.72 14.36 7.04
N PRO A 201 -27.98 13.05 7.22
CA PRO A 201 -29.34 12.56 7.46
C PRO A 201 -29.92 13.03 8.78
N ASP A 202 -29.09 13.28 9.79
CA ASP A 202 -29.52 13.64 11.14
C ASP A 202 -29.77 15.15 11.31
N CYS A 203 -28.75 15.99 10.99
CA CYS A 203 -28.82 17.43 11.21
C CYS A 203 -29.18 18.27 9.97
N LYS A 204 -29.32 17.60 8.80
CA LYS A 204 -29.67 18.21 7.49
C LYS A 204 -28.65 19.23 6.96
N LYS A 205 -27.52 19.42 7.63
CA LYS A 205 -26.45 20.31 7.17
C LYS A 205 -25.61 19.67 6.09
N GLU A 206 -25.14 20.52 5.17
CA GLU A 206 -24.14 20.11 4.18
C GLU A 206 -22.73 20.07 4.80
N PHE A 207 -21.94 19.10 4.40
CA PHE A 207 -20.54 18.98 4.78
C PHE A 207 -19.71 18.34 3.67
N VAL A 208 -18.42 18.63 3.66
CA VAL A 208 -17.49 18.15 2.63
C VAL A 208 -16.59 17.08 3.22
N THR A 209 -16.59 15.89 2.59
CA THR A 209 -15.67 14.81 2.94
C THR A 209 -15.25 14.02 1.70
N SER A 210 -14.24 13.13 1.79
CA SER A 210 -13.93 12.26 0.67
C SER A 210 -15.00 11.17 0.51
N VAL A 211 -15.26 10.78 -0.75
CA VAL A 211 -16.19 9.69 -1.06
C VAL A 211 -15.84 8.42 -0.29
N ARG A 212 -14.55 8.07 -0.23
CA ARG A 212 -14.07 6.92 0.51
C ARG A 212 -14.34 6.99 2.02
N ALA A 213 -14.20 8.17 2.62
CA ALA A 213 -14.51 8.35 4.04
C ALA A 213 -16.01 8.18 4.30
N MET A 214 -16.86 8.71 3.41
CA MET A 214 -18.31 8.57 3.50
C MET A 214 -18.76 7.12 3.36
N THR A 215 -18.24 6.39 2.36
CA THR A 215 -18.58 4.97 2.17
C THR A 215 -18.16 4.10 3.35
N ARG A 216 -16.98 4.36 3.94
CA ARG A 216 -16.54 3.66 5.16
C ARG A 216 -17.44 3.95 6.36
N ALA A 217 -17.84 5.20 6.53
CA ALA A 217 -18.74 5.57 7.62
C ALA A 217 -20.11 4.89 7.49
N ILE A 218 -20.68 4.87 6.29
CA ILE A 218 -21.94 4.17 6.03
C ILE A 218 -21.81 2.66 6.32
N ALA A 219 -20.69 2.05 5.89
CA ALA A 219 -20.43 0.63 6.11
C ALA A 219 -20.28 0.26 7.60
N SER A 220 -19.72 1.17 8.41
CA SER A 220 -19.53 0.98 9.86
C SER A 220 -20.70 1.48 10.71
N GLY A 221 -21.73 2.08 10.12
CA GLY A 221 -22.81 2.76 10.86
C GLY A 221 -22.36 4.05 11.58
N ALA A 222 -21.18 4.58 11.24
CA ALA A 222 -20.64 5.79 11.87
C ALA A 222 -21.07 7.05 11.10
N THR A 223 -21.15 8.19 11.80
CA THR A 223 -21.38 9.48 11.14
C THR A 223 -20.08 10.08 10.60
N CYS A 224 -20.12 10.64 9.39
CA CYS A 224 -19.07 11.49 8.82
C CYS A 224 -19.30 12.99 9.06
N CYS A 225 -20.49 13.37 9.49
CA CYS A 225 -20.82 14.77 9.74
C CYS A 225 -20.00 15.32 10.93
N PRO A 226 -19.22 16.38 10.74
CA PRO A 226 -18.40 16.97 11.81
C PRO A 226 -19.23 17.42 13.01
N ASP A 227 -20.38 18.07 12.77
CA ASP A 227 -21.26 18.58 13.81
C ASP A 227 -21.87 17.45 14.64
N CYS A 228 -22.40 16.40 13.99
CA CYS A 228 -22.97 15.26 14.69
C CYS A 228 -21.90 14.46 15.45
N LYS A 229 -20.69 14.34 14.88
CA LYS A 229 -19.57 13.67 15.53
C LYS A 229 -19.11 14.42 16.78
N MET A 230 -19.07 15.75 16.73
CA MET A 230 -18.74 16.58 17.89
C MET A 230 -19.82 16.44 18.99
N ARG A 231 -21.10 16.52 18.59
CA ARG A 231 -22.24 16.34 19.51
C ARG A 231 -22.23 14.97 20.19
N MET A 232 -21.94 13.88 19.44
CA MET A 232 -21.82 12.54 20.03
C MET A 232 -20.67 12.43 21.03
N ARG A 233 -19.54 13.08 20.75
CA ARG A 233 -18.41 13.12 21.69
C ARG A 233 -18.78 13.85 22.99
N THR A 234 -19.48 14.97 22.88
CA THR A 234 -19.94 15.70 24.05
C THR A 234 -20.93 14.89 24.89
N ILE A 235 -21.90 14.24 24.24
CA ILE A 235 -22.86 13.36 24.94
C ILE A 235 -22.14 12.17 25.60
N SER A 236 -21.19 11.52 24.91
CA SER A 236 -20.43 10.41 25.49
C SER A 236 -19.57 10.84 26.67
N ALA A 237 -19.02 12.04 26.64
CA ALA A 237 -18.28 12.61 27.78
C ALA A 237 -19.21 12.87 28.97
N ALA A 238 -20.37 13.49 28.73
CA ALA A 238 -21.38 13.74 29.76
C ALA A 238 -21.91 12.43 30.38
N CYS A 239 -22.26 11.44 29.54
CA CYS A 239 -22.70 10.12 30.03
C CYS A 239 -21.62 9.39 30.83
N LYS A 240 -20.34 9.56 30.46
CA LYS A 240 -19.24 8.98 31.22
C LYS A 240 -19.09 9.64 32.60
N ASP A 241 -19.25 10.96 32.67
CA ASP A 241 -19.20 11.69 33.93
C ASP A 241 -20.37 11.30 34.85
N GLU A 242 -21.61 11.17 34.34
CA GLU A 242 -22.77 10.68 35.08
C GLU A 242 -22.60 9.23 35.58
N HIS A 243 -22.07 8.36 34.77
CA HIS A 243 -21.83 6.95 35.16
C HIS A 243 -20.74 6.85 36.24
N ASP A 244 -19.69 7.68 36.16
CA ASP A 244 -18.65 7.77 37.17
C ASP A 244 -19.19 8.40 38.49
N TYR A 245 -20.14 9.36 38.41
CA TYR A 245 -20.83 9.92 39.54
C TYR A 245 -21.59 8.86 40.32
N ALA A 246 -22.45 8.08 39.66
CA ALA A 246 -23.28 7.06 40.32
C ALA A 246 -22.45 5.96 41.02
N LYS A 247 -21.28 5.63 40.48
CA LYS A 247 -20.36 4.64 41.08
C LYS A 247 -19.44 5.18 42.15
N SER A 248 -19.21 6.47 42.19
CA SER A 248 -18.17 7.11 42.99
C SER A 248 -18.70 7.60 44.34
N VAL A 249 -19.99 8.05 44.41
CA VAL A 249 -20.60 8.49 45.67
C VAL A 249 -20.86 7.25 46.54
N GLY A 250 -20.49 7.37 47.81
CA GLY A 250 -20.53 6.25 48.76
C GLY A 250 -19.28 5.40 48.82
N THR A 251 -18.33 5.56 47.87
CA THR A 251 -17.06 4.83 47.90
C THR A 251 -16.24 5.26 49.15
N THR A 252 -15.80 4.29 49.92
CA THR A 252 -14.95 4.52 51.09
C THR A 252 -13.54 3.97 50.84
N MET A 253 -12.54 4.77 51.14
CA MET A 253 -11.11 4.41 50.96
C MET A 253 -10.33 4.65 52.24
N THR A 254 -9.34 3.81 52.52
CA THR A 254 -8.41 4.02 53.63
C THR A 254 -7.26 4.90 53.14
N MET A 255 -7.03 6.00 53.82
CA MET A 255 -5.95 6.92 53.55
C MET A 255 -4.60 6.37 54.04
N LYS A 256 -3.50 6.89 53.54
CA LYS A 256 -2.14 6.48 53.95
C LYS A 256 -1.82 6.68 55.41
N ASN A 257 -2.54 7.59 56.10
CA ASN A 257 -2.43 7.81 57.55
C ASN A 257 -3.34 6.88 58.38
N GLY A 258 -4.01 5.90 57.75
CA GLY A 258 -4.89 4.93 58.41
C GLY A 258 -6.34 5.40 58.59
N SER A 259 -6.66 6.68 58.37
CA SER A 259 -8.06 7.19 58.47
C SER A 259 -8.89 6.72 57.26
N LYS A 260 -10.19 6.48 57.47
CA LYS A 260 -11.10 6.20 56.35
C LYS A 260 -11.79 7.48 55.91
N ALA A 261 -12.05 7.55 54.63
CA ALA A 261 -12.75 8.67 54.04
C ALA A 261 -13.76 8.18 52.97
N THR A 262 -14.93 8.82 52.93
CA THR A 262 -16.01 8.45 52.01
C THR A 262 -16.30 9.60 51.04
N CYS A 263 -16.40 9.30 49.76
CA CYS A 263 -16.84 10.26 48.75
C CYS A 263 -18.33 10.52 48.93
N ILE A 264 -18.70 11.73 49.29
CA ILE A 264 -20.11 12.12 49.52
C ILE A 264 -20.71 12.93 48.37
N ALA A 265 -19.87 13.52 47.50
CA ALA A 265 -20.32 14.18 46.28
C ALA A 265 -19.25 14.09 45.21
N TYR A 266 -19.65 13.87 43.95
CA TYR A 266 -18.77 13.80 42.78
C TYR A 266 -19.23 14.76 41.69
N HIS A 267 -18.45 15.77 41.40
CA HIS A 267 -18.69 16.77 40.35
C HIS A 267 -17.70 16.68 39.20
N GLY A 268 -16.94 15.55 39.12
CA GLY A 268 -15.91 15.25 38.12
C GLY A 268 -14.58 14.84 38.75
N VAL A 269 -13.67 14.28 37.96
CA VAL A 269 -12.40 13.70 38.44
C VAL A 269 -11.47 14.65 39.21
N ASN A 270 -11.64 15.94 39.01
CA ASN A 270 -10.87 16.99 39.69
C ASN A 270 -11.68 17.74 40.76
N ASN A 271 -12.93 17.35 41.02
CA ASN A 271 -13.81 18.05 41.96
C ASN A 271 -14.76 17.06 42.64
N ILE A 272 -14.29 16.45 43.73
CA ILE A 272 -15.10 15.58 44.59
C ILE A 272 -15.14 16.17 46.01
N THR A 273 -16.18 15.82 46.77
CA THR A 273 -16.27 16.12 48.22
C THR A 273 -16.12 14.81 49.01
N VAL A 274 -15.26 14.81 49.95
CA VAL A 274 -14.89 13.62 50.75
C VAL A 274 -15.11 13.94 52.23
N LYS A 275 -15.77 13.01 52.95
CA LYS A 275 -15.97 13.07 54.41
C LYS A 275 -15.10 12.02 55.07
N PHE A 276 -14.30 12.43 56.04
CA PHE A 276 -13.47 11.56 56.90
C PHE A 276 -14.27 11.03 58.10
N GLU A 277 -13.80 9.96 58.73
CA GLU A 277 -14.45 9.31 59.89
C GLU A 277 -14.62 10.24 61.12
N ASP A 278 -13.73 11.19 61.27
CA ASP A 278 -13.73 12.21 62.33
C ASP A 278 -14.74 13.35 62.06
N GLY A 279 -15.49 13.30 60.93
CA GLY A 279 -16.48 14.26 60.53
C GLY A 279 -15.94 15.37 59.63
N PHE A 280 -14.62 15.50 59.42
CA PHE A 280 -14.02 16.52 58.58
C PHE A 280 -14.48 16.32 57.08
N VAL A 281 -14.84 17.42 56.43
CA VAL A 281 -15.26 17.42 55.02
C VAL A 281 -14.25 18.19 54.20
N LEU A 282 -13.66 17.50 53.20
CA LEU A 282 -12.74 18.09 52.24
C LEU A 282 -13.48 18.33 50.90
N TYR A 283 -13.57 19.58 50.52
CA TYR A 283 -14.15 20.00 49.22
C TYR A 283 -13.07 20.07 48.14
N HIS A 284 -13.49 20.00 46.88
CA HIS A 284 -12.62 20.13 45.69
C HIS A 284 -11.41 19.18 45.65
N ALA A 285 -11.55 18.04 46.29
CA ALA A 285 -10.50 16.99 46.21
C ALA A 285 -10.45 16.36 44.81
N ARG A 286 -9.32 15.73 44.49
CA ARG A 286 -9.17 15.02 43.22
C ARG A 286 -9.42 13.53 43.40
N TRP A 287 -10.23 12.93 42.51
CA TRP A 287 -10.56 11.49 42.53
C TRP A 287 -9.34 10.59 42.57
N ASN A 288 -8.31 10.89 41.75
CA ASN A 288 -7.09 10.10 41.70
C ASN A 288 -6.28 10.13 43.02
N GLN A 289 -6.33 11.20 43.79
CA GLN A 289 -5.71 11.30 45.08
C GLN A 289 -6.50 10.52 46.14
N PHE A 290 -7.85 10.59 46.05
CA PHE A 290 -8.74 9.82 46.91
C PHE A 290 -8.53 8.30 46.78
N VAL A 291 -8.58 7.73 45.55
CA VAL A 291 -8.42 6.30 45.33
C VAL A 291 -7.02 5.79 45.66
N ARG A 292 -6.02 6.66 45.65
CA ARG A 292 -4.64 6.32 46.09
C ARG A 292 -4.42 6.49 47.60
N GLY A 293 -5.44 6.87 48.34
CA GLY A 293 -5.34 7.16 49.75
C GLY A 293 -4.41 8.33 50.08
N ALA A 294 -4.24 9.27 49.14
CA ALA A 294 -3.26 10.35 49.23
C ALA A 294 -3.89 11.70 49.70
N LEU A 295 -5.13 11.66 50.17
CA LEU A 295 -5.76 12.84 50.77
C LEU A 295 -5.33 12.93 52.26
N HIS A 296 -4.98 14.12 52.67
CA HIS A 296 -4.66 14.43 54.05
C HIS A 296 -5.54 15.59 54.53
N HIS A 297 -6.07 15.52 55.78
CA HIS A 297 -6.54 16.70 56.47
C HIS A 297 -5.57 17.01 57.59
N ASN A 298 -5.18 18.28 57.70
CA ASN A 298 -4.41 18.76 58.83
C ASN A 298 -5.41 19.22 59.91
N GLN A 299 -5.42 18.56 61.06
CA GLN A 299 -6.19 18.98 62.24
C GLN A 299 -5.71 20.33 62.85
N LYS A 300 -4.80 21.06 62.19
CA LYS A 300 -4.17 22.25 62.74
C LYS A 300 -4.91 23.57 62.51
N ASN A 301 -6.08 23.59 61.83
CA ASN A 301 -6.83 24.82 61.63
C ASN A 301 -8.28 24.72 62.17
N ILE A 302 -8.44 24.27 63.40
CA ILE A 302 -9.67 24.45 64.16
C ILE A 302 -9.29 25.19 65.46
N ASN A 303 -8.74 26.38 65.32
CA ASN A 303 -8.69 27.43 66.35
C ASN A 303 -8.21 28.72 65.68
N GLU A 304 -9.16 29.44 65.05
CA GLU A 304 -9.25 30.89 65.01
C GLU A 304 -10.64 31.28 64.43
#